data_beb8ec9ba84cde12b3ab713650898f76
#
_entry.id   beb8ec9ba84cde12b3ab713650898f76
#
_cell.length_a   1.000
_cell.length_b   1.000
_cell.length_c   1.000
_cell.angle_alpha   90.00
_cell.angle_beta   90.00
_cell.angle_gamma   90.00
#
_symmetry.space_group_name_H-M   'P 1'
#
loop_
_entity.id
_entity.type
_entity.pdbx_description
1 polymer ?
#
loop_
_entity_poly.entity_id
_entity_poly.type
_entity_poly.pdbx_seq_one_letter_code
_entity_poly.pdbx_strand_id
1 'polypeptide(L)'
;VRAGEVVTVTGPSGCGKSSLLAYLCGTLDPAFRASGRVFVGAVDVTGLPPERRRIGILFQDDLLFPHLSVGGNLAFALPAGLSRAERRRRVEAALAEAELDGFADRDPGSLSGGQRARVAVMRTLLAGPRALLLDEPFGGLDAALRDQFRRFVLDHARAERIPVLLVTHDAADADAAGGPVVVLEPFDGRR
;
A
#
# COMPACT_ATOMS: atom_id res chain seq x y z
N VAL A 1 5.61 -12.79 7.36
CA VAL A 1 5.49 -12.67 5.89
C VAL A 1 6.88 -12.71 5.30
N ARG A 2 7.13 -13.58 4.35
CA ARG A 2 8.43 -13.75 3.67
C ARG A 2 8.56 -12.74 2.50
N ALA A 3 9.79 -12.56 2.02
CA ALA A 3 10.04 -11.70 0.87
C ALA A 3 9.29 -12.18 -0.39
N GLY A 4 8.45 -11.33 -0.96
CA GLY A 4 7.59 -11.64 -2.10
C GLY A 4 6.33 -12.45 -1.78
N GLU A 5 6.12 -12.80 -0.50
CA GLU A 5 4.90 -13.47 -0.04
C GLU A 5 3.79 -12.45 0.23
N VAL A 6 2.55 -12.85 -0.04
CA VAL A 6 1.36 -12.10 0.34
C VAL A 6 0.64 -12.90 1.43
N VAL A 7 0.41 -12.31 2.58
CA VAL A 7 -0.44 -12.88 3.63
C VAL A 7 -1.73 -12.07 3.65
N THR A 8 -2.85 -12.76 3.54
CA THR A 8 -4.18 -12.14 3.59
C THR A 8 -4.73 -12.20 5.01
N VAL A 9 -5.25 -11.08 5.50
CA VAL A 9 -5.95 -10.99 6.78
C VAL A 9 -7.42 -10.72 6.51
N THR A 10 -8.27 -11.61 6.99
CA THR A 10 -9.73 -11.50 6.88
C THR A 10 -10.36 -11.45 8.27
N GLY A 11 -11.65 -11.17 8.33
CA GLY A 11 -12.41 -11.14 9.57
C GLY A 11 -13.55 -10.13 9.52
N PRO A 12 -14.50 -10.19 10.45
CA PRO A 12 -15.66 -9.29 10.47
C PRO A 12 -15.28 -7.83 10.66
N SER A 13 -16.20 -6.93 10.34
CA SER A 13 -16.01 -5.50 10.62
C SER A 13 -15.77 -5.28 12.12
N GLY A 14 -14.85 -4.39 12.45
CA GLY A 14 -14.55 -4.06 13.84
C GLY A 14 -13.62 -5.05 14.57
N CYS A 15 -13.17 -6.15 13.96
CA CYS A 15 -12.24 -7.09 14.62
C CYS A 15 -10.79 -6.58 14.76
N GLY A 16 -10.50 -5.35 14.33
CA GLY A 16 -9.18 -4.72 14.54
C GLY A 16 -8.21 -4.80 13.38
N LYS A 17 -8.65 -5.16 12.15
CA LYS A 17 -7.78 -5.23 10.97
C LYS A 17 -7.04 -3.92 10.70
N SER A 18 -7.75 -2.81 10.60
CA SER A 18 -7.13 -1.49 10.37
C SER A 18 -6.29 -1.03 11.56
N SER A 19 -6.67 -1.39 12.80
CA SER A 19 -5.84 -1.13 13.99
C SER A 19 -4.53 -1.91 13.95
N LEU A 20 -4.55 -3.15 13.46
CA LEU A 20 -3.34 -3.94 13.22
C LEU A 20 -2.42 -3.22 12.20
N LEU A 21 -2.98 -2.78 11.06
CA LEU A 21 -2.19 -2.06 10.06
C LEU A 21 -1.62 -0.76 10.62
N ALA A 22 -2.43 0.00 11.37
CA ALA A 22 -1.99 1.23 12.04
C ALA A 22 -0.85 0.95 13.05
N TYR A 23 -0.94 -0.13 13.82
CA TYR A 23 0.14 -0.54 14.72
C TYR A 23 1.43 -0.87 13.97
N LEU A 24 1.33 -1.64 12.89
CA LEU A 24 2.48 -2.00 12.06
C LEU A 24 3.13 -0.76 11.42
N CYS A 25 2.32 0.19 10.94
CA CYS A 25 2.81 1.47 10.40
C CYS A 25 3.37 2.42 11.47
N GLY A 26 2.97 2.26 12.74
CA GLY A 26 3.32 3.19 13.81
C GLY A 26 2.42 4.42 13.90
N THR A 27 1.21 4.32 13.37
CA THR A 27 0.18 5.38 13.35
C THR A 27 -1.02 5.05 14.21
N LEU A 28 -0.91 4.02 15.09
CA LEU A 28 -2.00 3.65 15.98
C LEU A 28 -2.35 4.81 16.91
N ASP A 29 -3.64 5.13 17.00
CA ASP A 29 -4.15 6.16 17.89
C ASP A 29 -3.75 5.84 19.34
N PRO A 30 -3.22 6.81 20.12
CA PRO A 30 -2.81 6.64 21.52
C PRO A 30 -3.94 6.14 22.46
N ALA A 31 -5.20 6.29 22.08
CA ALA A 31 -6.34 5.73 22.82
C ALA A 31 -6.33 4.19 22.84
N PHE A 32 -5.65 3.55 21.88
CA PHE A 32 -5.52 2.10 21.83
C PHE A 32 -4.26 1.63 22.55
N ARG A 33 -4.38 0.51 23.26
CA ARG A 33 -3.23 -0.20 23.82
C ARG A 33 -2.87 -1.37 22.92
N ALA A 34 -1.64 -1.42 22.47
CA ALA A 34 -1.12 -2.54 21.70
C ALA A 34 0.20 -3.03 22.33
N SER A 35 0.46 -4.31 22.21
CA SER A 35 1.70 -4.95 22.65
C SER A 35 2.20 -5.91 21.56
N GLY A 36 3.50 -6.13 21.53
CA GLY A 36 4.15 -6.99 20.57
C GLY A 36 5.35 -6.30 19.94
N ARG A 37 6.01 -7.00 19.02
CA ARG A 37 7.20 -6.48 18.32
C ARG A 37 7.00 -6.59 16.82
N VAL A 38 7.46 -5.56 16.11
CA VAL A 38 7.39 -5.46 14.66
C VAL A 38 8.79 -5.50 14.09
N PHE A 39 9.05 -6.47 13.22
CA PHE A 39 10.33 -6.60 12.53
C PHE A 39 10.15 -6.43 11.02
N VAL A 40 11.04 -5.66 10.40
CA VAL A 40 11.18 -5.57 8.95
C VAL A 40 12.55 -6.12 8.58
N GLY A 41 12.57 -7.35 8.08
CA GLY A 41 13.78 -8.15 8.02
C GLY A 41 14.33 -8.42 9.43
N ALA A 42 15.61 -8.13 9.66
CA ALA A 42 16.25 -8.29 10.97
C ALA A 42 16.14 -7.07 11.89
N VAL A 43 15.49 -5.99 11.44
CA VAL A 43 15.41 -4.72 12.17
C VAL A 43 14.12 -4.67 12.97
N ASP A 44 14.22 -4.48 14.29
CA ASP A 44 13.09 -4.15 15.16
C ASP A 44 12.67 -2.68 14.91
N VAL A 45 11.47 -2.50 14.38
CA VAL A 45 10.92 -1.18 14.07
C VAL A 45 9.81 -0.75 15.03
N THR A 46 9.56 -1.51 16.09
CA THR A 46 8.45 -1.29 17.02
C THR A 46 8.43 0.13 17.59
N GLY A 47 9.58 0.60 18.07
CA GLY A 47 9.73 1.94 18.65
C GLY A 47 10.06 3.05 17.64
N LEU A 48 10.12 2.73 16.35
CA LEU A 48 10.45 3.75 15.34
C LEU A 48 9.20 4.52 14.91
N PRO A 49 9.34 5.81 14.62
CA PRO A 49 8.26 6.60 14.04
C PRO A 49 7.96 6.12 12.61
N PRO A 50 6.75 6.37 12.08
CA PRO A 50 6.25 5.81 10.81
C PRO A 50 7.23 5.97 9.64
N GLU A 51 7.80 7.14 9.46
CA GLU A 51 8.70 7.49 8.35
C GLU A 51 10.03 6.70 8.38
N ARG A 52 10.40 6.12 9.52
CA ARG A 52 11.61 5.32 9.68
C ARG A 52 11.36 3.81 9.57
N ARG A 53 10.11 3.37 9.61
CA ARG A 53 9.74 1.94 9.49
C ARG A 53 9.92 1.41 8.07
N ARG A 54 9.89 2.29 7.06
CA ARG A 54 9.94 1.93 5.64
C ARG A 54 8.86 0.91 5.26
N ILE A 55 7.69 1.05 5.83
CA ILE A 55 6.49 0.28 5.52
C ILE A 55 5.59 1.17 4.67
N GLY A 56 5.29 0.74 3.45
CA GLY A 56 4.31 1.39 2.60
C GLY A 56 2.91 0.96 3.01
N ILE A 57 1.95 1.87 2.95
CA ILE A 57 0.55 1.55 3.15
C ILE A 57 -0.28 2.12 2.01
N LEU A 58 -1.21 1.31 1.52
CA LEU A 58 -2.23 1.70 0.57
C LEU A 58 -3.58 1.56 1.26
N PHE A 59 -4.30 2.67 1.36
CA PHE A 59 -5.64 2.72 1.90
C PHE A 59 -6.67 2.52 0.79
N GLN A 60 -7.92 2.30 1.17
CA GLN A 60 -9.05 2.26 0.24
C GLN A 60 -9.20 3.58 -0.52
N ASP A 61 -8.94 4.71 0.13
CA ASP A 61 -8.88 6.03 -0.50
C ASP A 61 -7.49 6.29 -1.07
N ASP A 62 -7.42 6.89 -2.26
CA ASP A 62 -6.17 7.16 -2.98
C ASP A 62 -5.24 8.13 -2.26
N LEU A 63 -5.78 9.03 -1.45
CA LEU A 63 -5.09 10.05 -0.67
C LEU A 63 -4.02 10.82 -1.49
N LEU A 64 -4.31 11.10 -2.76
CA LEU A 64 -3.43 11.92 -3.60
C LEU A 64 -3.46 13.38 -3.13
N PHE A 65 -2.32 14.03 -3.22
CA PHE A 65 -2.21 15.46 -2.92
C PHE A 65 -2.89 16.29 -4.02
N PRO A 66 -4.02 16.95 -3.74
CA PRO A 66 -4.80 17.64 -4.78
C PRO A 66 -4.12 18.91 -5.31
N HIS A 67 -3.16 19.44 -4.56
CA HIS A 67 -2.39 20.63 -4.95
C HIS A 67 -1.13 20.32 -5.76
N LEU A 68 -0.84 19.03 -6.01
CA LEU A 68 0.25 18.56 -6.84
C LEU A 68 -0.30 17.91 -8.11
N SER A 69 0.43 18.03 -9.22
CA SER A 69 0.13 17.25 -10.41
C SER A 69 0.34 15.74 -10.15
N VAL A 70 -0.08 14.89 -11.05
CA VAL A 70 0.17 13.44 -11.02
C VAL A 70 1.68 13.16 -10.87
N GLY A 71 2.49 13.78 -11.72
CA GLY A 71 3.95 13.67 -11.62
C GLY A 71 4.51 14.24 -10.32
N GLY A 72 3.92 15.31 -9.80
CA GLY A 72 4.25 15.89 -8.50
C GLY A 72 3.99 14.92 -7.35
N ASN A 73 2.85 14.21 -7.37
CA ASN A 73 2.53 13.15 -6.40
C ASN A 73 3.58 12.03 -6.41
N LEU A 74 3.99 11.58 -7.60
CA LEU A 74 5.01 10.54 -7.73
C LEU A 74 6.40 11.05 -7.30
N ALA A 75 6.77 12.26 -7.73
CA ALA A 75 8.04 12.86 -7.38
C ALA A 75 8.20 13.10 -5.86
N PHE A 76 7.09 13.33 -5.14
CA PHE A 76 7.09 13.50 -3.70
C PHE A 76 7.65 12.28 -2.95
N ALA A 77 7.37 11.07 -3.46
CA ALA A 77 7.81 9.81 -2.84
C ALA A 77 9.28 9.48 -3.11
N LEU A 78 9.91 10.13 -4.08
CA LEU A 78 11.30 9.83 -4.45
C LEU A 78 12.28 10.33 -3.39
N PRO A 79 13.39 9.56 -3.14
CA PRO A 79 14.39 9.95 -2.17
C PRO A 79 14.98 11.34 -2.45
N ALA A 80 15.40 12.00 -1.39
CA ALA A 80 16.18 13.25 -1.49
C ALA A 80 17.53 13.00 -2.20
N GLY A 81 18.09 14.05 -2.80
CA GLY A 81 19.43 13.99 -3.43
C GLY A 81 19.44 13.55 -4.89
N LEU A 82 18.31 13.15 -5.47
CA LEU A 82 18.23 12.86 -6.90
C LEU A 82 18.27 14.16 -7.73
N SER A 83 19.01 14.15 -8.84
CA SER A 83 18.97 15.25 -9.82
C SER A 83 17.56 15.42 -10.41
N ARG A 84 17.26 16.62 -10.93
CA ARG A 84 15.96 16.89 -11.58
C ARG A 84 15.72 15.93 -12.76
N ALA A 85 16.75 15.64 -13.54
CA ALA A 85 16.66 14.72 -14.68
C ALA A 85 16.34 13.29 -14.22
N GLU A 86 17.03 12.79 -13.19
CA GLU A 86 16.79 11.46 -12.65
C GLU A 86 15.39 11.34 -12.04
N ARG A 87 14.95 12.35 -11.30
CA ARG A 87 13.61 12.41 -10.74
C ARG A 87 12.54 12.34 -11.82
N ARG A 88 12.71 13.12 -12.90
CA ARG A 88 11.80 13.10 -14.05
C ARG A 88 11.77 11.73 -14.72
N ARG A 89 12.93 11.13 -14.96
CA ARG A 89 13.04 9.80 -15.57
C ARG A 89 12.29 8.73 -14.76
N ARG A 90 12.43 8.75 -13.43
CA ARG A 90 11.73 7.79 -12.54
C ARG A 90 10.21 8.00 -12.52
N VAL A 91 9.77 9.25 -12.56
CA VAL A 91 8.33 9.56 -12.65
C VAL A 91 7.76 9.08 -13.98
N GLU A 92 8.45 9.33 -15.10
CA GLU A 92 8.03 8.88 -16.43
C GLU A 92 7.98 7.34 -16.50
N ALA A 93 9.00 6.66 -15.98
CA ALA A 93 9.03 5.19 -15.92
C ALA A 93 7.85 4.63 -15.08
N ALA A 94 7.56 5.22 -13.93
CA ALA A 94 6.44 4.81 -13.08
C ALA A 94 5.08 5.05 -13.75
N LEU A 95 4.92 6.13 -14.51
CA LEU A 95 3.72 6.39 -15.28
C LEU A 95 3.54 5.40 -16.42
N ALA A 96 4.62 5.05 -17.13
CA ALA A 96 4.58 4.04 -18.18
C ALA A 96 4.18 2.66 -17.61
N GLU A 97 4.77 2.27 -16.47
CA GLU A 97 4.41 1.03 -15.78
C GLU A 97 2.95 0.99 -15.33
N ALA A 98 2.39 2.13 -14.92
CA ALA A 98 0.99 2.28 -14.55
C ALA A 98 0.05 2.41 -15.77
N GLU A 99 0.54 2.37 -17.01
CA GLU A 99 -0.22 2.65 -18.24
C GLU A 99 -0.85 4.06 -18.24
N LEU A 100 -0.09 5.05 -17.75
CA LEU A 100 -0.50 6.46 -17.64
C LEU A 100 0.53 7.39 -18.33
N ASP A 101 1.07 6.95 -19.47
CA ASP A 101 2.01 7.75 -20.25
C ASP A 101 1.44 9.14 -20.56
N GLY A 102 2.25 10.17 -20.38
CA GLY A 102 1.86 11.56 -20.64
C GLY A 102 0.96 12.21 -19.59
N PHE A 103 0.71 11.55 -18.46
CA PHE A 103 -0.17 12.08 -17.40
C PHE A 103 0.56 12.94 -16.37
N ALA A 104 1.85 13.15 -16.48
CA ALA A 104 2.65 13.82 -15.45
C ALA A 104 2.11 15.19 -15.03
N ASP A 105 1.62 15.99 -15.97
CA ASP A 105 1.16 17.35 -15.73
C ASP A 105 -0.36 17.43 -15.42
N ARG A 106 -1.07 16.31 -15.43
CA ARG A 106 -2.51 16.29 -15.14
C ARG A 106 -2.81 16.56 -13.67
N ASP A 107 -3.98 17.17 -13.44
CA ASP A 107 -4.58 17.29 -12.13
C ASP A 107 -5.11 15.91 -11.67
N PRO A 108 -4.78 15.43 -10.47
CA PRO A 108 -5.34 14.19 -9.90
C PRO A 108 -6.87 14.15 -9.90
N GLY A 109 -7.54 15.29 -9.73
CA GLY A 109 -8.99 15.40 -9.77
C GLY A 109 -9.61 15.09 -11.14
N SER A 110 -8.82 15.18 -12.22
CA SER A 110 -9.26 14.85 -13.58
C SER A 110 -9.18 13.34 -13.92
N LEU A 111 -8.60 12.53 -13.03
CA LEU A 111 -8.41 11.11 -13.25
C LEU A 111 -9.67 10.29 -12.89
N SER A 112 -9.85 9.15 -13.55
CA SER A 112 -10.81 8.12 -13.09
C SER A 112 -10.34 7.50 -11.77
N GLY A 113 -11.26 6.84 -11.04
CA GLY A 113 -10.92 6.15 -9.79
C GLY A 113 -9.75 5.17 -9.95
N GLY A 114 -9.78 4.34 -10.99
CA GLY A 114 -8.69 3.39 -11.27
C GLY A 114 -7.37 4.06 -11.64
N GLN A 115 -7.39 5.18 -12.35
CA GLN A 115 -6.19 5.94 -12.65
C GLN A 115 -5.59 6.54 -11.37
N ARG A 116 -6.42 7.09 -10.49
CA ARG A 116 -5.96 7.58 -9.17
C ARG A 116 -5.36 6.47 -8.34
N ALA A 117 -6.02 5.30 -8.28
CA ALA A 117 -5.52 4.15 -7.53
C ALA A 117 -4.13 3.70 -8.04
N ARG A 118 -3.92 3.64 -9.37
CA ARG A 118 -2.60 3.31 -9.96
C ARG A 118 -1.54 4.35 -9.57
N VAL A 119 -1.85 5.63 -9.60
CA VAL A 119 -0.92 6.69 -9.14
C VAL A 119 -0.58 6.52 -7.67
N ALA A 120 -1.56 6.22 -6.81
CA ALA A 120 -1.35 6.01 -5.38
C ALA A 120 -0.43 4.81 -5.10
N VAL A 121 -0.60 3.70 -5.83
CA VAL A 121 0.31 2.55 -5.76
C VAL A 121 1.72 2.95 -6.17
N MET A 122 1.89 3.55 -7.34
CA MET A 122 3.21 3.94 -7.81
C MET A 122 3.89 4.92 -6.86
N ARG A 123 3.16 5.86 -6.28
CA ARG A 123 3.68 6.74 -5.24
C ARG A 123 4.21 5.95 -4.05
N THR A 124 3.46 4.95 -3.59
CA THR A 124 3.86 4.11 -2.46
C THR A 124 5.10 3.27 -2.80
N LEU A 125 5.17 2.70 -3.99
CA LEU A 125 6.29 1.87 -4.45
C LEU A 125 7.56 2.68 -4.69
N LEU A 126 7.45 3.90 -5.25
CA LEU A 126 8.59 4.81 -5.47
C LEU A 126 9.28 5.25 -4.18
N ALA A 127 8.59 5.19 -3.04
CA ALA A 127 9.21 5.41 -1.72
C ALA A 127 10.20 4.30 -1.33
N GLY A 128 10.26 3.20 -2.07
CA GLY A 128 11.13 2.05 -1.80
C GLY A 128 10.79 1.36 -0.49
N PRO A 129 9.53 0.93 -0.27
CA PRO A 129 9.12 0.29 0.96
C PRO A 129 9.79 -1.08 1.10
N ARG A 130 10.06 -1.50 2.34
CA ARG A 130 10.57 -2.85 2.67
C ARG A 130 9.46 -3.83 3.02
N ALA A 131 8.25 -3.35 3.21
CA ALA A 131 7.02 -4.11 3.37
C ALA A 131 5.85 -3.25 2.88
N LEU A 132 4.77 -3.90 2.42
CA LEU A 132 3.58 -3.23 1.91
C LEU A 132 2.35 -3.71 2.68
N LEU A 133 1.57 -2.77 3.17
CA LEU A 133 0.28 -3.01 3.80
C LEU A 133 -0.82 -2.51 2.87
N LEU A 134 -1.82 -3.32 2.65
CA LEU A 134 -2.94 -3.04 1.76
C LEU A 134 -4.25 -3.14 2.56
N ASP A 135 -4.95 -2.03 2.75
CA ASP A 135 -6.23 -1.97 3.48
C ASP A 135 -7.38 -1.82 2.49
N GLU A 136 -8.02 -2.94 2.14
CA GLU A 136 -9.10 -3.03 1.15
C GLU A 136 -8.81 -2.28 -0.17
N PRO A 137 -7.62 -2.46 -0.75
CA PRO A 137 -7.10 -1.57 -1.80
C PRO A 137 -7.85 -1.69 -3.12
N PHE A 138 -8.64 -2.74 -3.30
CA PHE A 138 -9.37 -3.03 -4.53
C PHE A 138 -10.86 -2.71 -4.42
N GLY A 139 -11.31 -2.22 -3.26
CA GLY A 139 -12.67 -1.75 -3.05
C GLY A 139 -13.01 -0.54 -3.91
N GLY A 140 -14.29 -0.40 -4.31
CA GLY A 140 -14.73 0.76 -5.08
C GLY A 140 -14.36 0.78 -6.57
N LEU A 141 -13.66 -0.24 -7.07
CA LEU A 141 -13.37 -0.43 -8.49
C LEU A 141 -14.41 -1.36 -9.14
N ASP A 142 -14.72 -1.12 -10.42
CA ASP A 142 -15.50 -2.11 -11.19
C ASP A 142 -14.72 -3.42 -11.37
N ALA A 143 -15.41 -4.51 -11.68
CA ALA A 143 -14.84 -5.86 -11.67
C ALA A 143 -13.62 -6.00 -12.60
N ALA A 144 -13.69 -5.47 -13.83
CA ALA A 144 -12.62 -5.61 -14.82
C ALA A 144 -11.38 -4.82 -14.39
N LEU A 145 -11.59 -3.60 -13.92
CA LEU A 145 -10.52 -2.73 -13.44
C LEU A 145 -9.89 -3.26 -12.15
N ARG A 146 -10.72 -3.85 -11.26
CA ARG A 146 -10.24 -4.50 -10.03
C ARG A 146 -9.27 -5.63 -10.34
N ASP A 147 -9.59 -6.52 -11.27
CA ASP A 147 -8.74 -7.64 -11.65
C ASP A 147 -7.41 -7.19 -12.25
N GLN A 148 -7.43 -6.16 -13.08
CA GLN A 148 -6.24 -5.60 -13.69
C GLN A 148 -5.36 -4.93 -12.61
N PHE A 149 -5.96 -4.12 -11.75
CA PHE A 149 -5.26 -3.40 -10.71
C PHE A 149 -4.67 -4.34 -9.65
N ARG A 150 -5.42 -5.37 -9.24
CA ARG A 150 -4.95 -6.40 -8.31
C ARG A 150 -3.72 -7.12 -8.84
N ARG A 151 -3.76 -7.58 -10.10
CA ARG A 151 -2.59 -8.19 -10.75
C ARG A 151 -1.40 -7.24 -10.76
N PHE A 152 -1.60 -6.00 -11.18
CA PHE A 152 -0.56 -4.98 -11.21
C PHE A 152 0.16 -4.84 -9.85
N VAL A 153 -0.60 -4.68 -8.76
CA VAL A 153 -0.04 -4.52 -7.41
C VAL A 153 0.71 -5.76 -6.94
N LEU A 154 0.06 -6.93 -7.08
CA LEU A 154 0.62 -8.18 -6.55
C LEU A 154 1.84 -8.65 -7.36
N ASP A 155 1.82 -8.50 -8.67
CA ASP A 155 2.94 -8.90 -9.53
C ASP A 155 4.14 -7.98 -9.32
N HIS A 156 3.94 -6.66 -9.17
CA HIS A 156 5.01 -5.75 -8.82
C HIS A 156 5.63 -6.09 -7.45
N ALA A 157 4.82 -6.32 -6.43
CA ALA A 157 5.31 -6.68 -5.10
C ALA A 157 6.12 -8.00 -5.13
N ARG A 158 5.69 -8.98 -5.91
CA ARG A 158 6.42 -10.26 -6.10
C ARG A 158 7.73 -10.04 -6.84
N ALA A 159 7.73 -9.27 -7.93
CA ALA A 159 8.94 -8.98 -8.72
C ALA A 159 10.02 -8.29 -7.87
N GLU A 160 9.62 -7.31 -7.06
CA GLU A 160 10.50 -6.58 -6.15
C GLU A 160 10.75 -7.32 -4.82
N ARG A 161 10.17 -8.52 -4.66
CA ARG A 161 10.26 -9.34 -3.44
C ARG A 161 9.84 -8.62 -2.17
N ILE A 162 8.87 -7.72 -2.27
CA ILE A 162 8.30 -6.97 -1.14
C ILE A 162 7.31 -7.89 -0.41
N PRO A 163 7.45 -8.13 0.91
CA PRO A 163 6.44 -8.83 1.70
C PRO A 163 5.17 -7.98 1.80
N VAL A 164 4.01 -8.60 1.61
CA VAL A 164 2.71 -7.91 1.59
C VAL A 164 1.79 -8.47 2.66
N LEU A 165 1.13 -7.59 3.41
CA LEU A 165 -0.03 -7.91 4.23
C LEU A 165 -1.26 -7.28 3.58
N LEU A 166 -2.17 -8.11 3.11
CA LEU A 166 -3.41 -7.70 2.46
C LEU A 166 -4.59 -7.87 3.43
N VAL A 167 -5.28 -6.79 3.74
CA VAL A 167 -6.57 -6.84 4.44
C VAL A 167 -7.67 -6.76 3.38
N THR A 168 -8.53 -7.75 3.34
CA THR A 168 -9.70 -7.77 2.46
C THR A 168 -10.82 -8.63 3.04
N HIS A 169 -12.04 -8.33 2.65
CA HIS A 169 -13.21 -9.18 2.90
C HIS A 169 -13.67 -9.90 1.62
N ASP A 170 -13.01 -9.65 0.49
CA ASP A 170 -13.32 -10.27 -0.80
C ASP A 170 -12.50 -11.56 -0.98
N ALA A 171 -13.19 -12.68 -1.16
CA ALA A 171 -12.54 -13.98 -1.36
C ALA A 171 -11.70 -14.01 -2.66
N ALA A 172 -12.14 -13.31 -3.72
CA ALA A 172 -11.39 -13.25 -4.97
C ALA A 172 -10.04 -12.50 -4.81
N ASP A 173 -9.94 -11.55 -3.90
CA ASP A 173 -8.68 -10.88 -3.59
C ASP A 173 -7.74 -11.84 -2.85
N ALA A 174 -8.27 -12.60 -1.89
CA ALA A 174 -7.50 -13.60 -1.14
C ALA A 174 -7.00 -14.73 -2.05
N ASP A 175 -7.85 -15.23 -2.96
CA ASP A 175 -7.50 -16.27 -3.93
C ASP A 175 -6.40 -15.80 -4.89
N ALA A 176 -6.50 -14.58 -5.41
CA ALA A 176 -5.49 -14.01 -6.29
C ALA A 176 -4.15 -13.72 -5.57
N ALA A 177 -4.20 -13.42 -4.28
CA ALA A 177 -3.01 -13.28 -3.45
C ALA A 177 -2.23 -14.60 -3.35
N GLY A 178 -2.93 -15.74 -3.30
CA GLY A 178 -2.33 -17.09 -3.40
C GLY A 178 -1.42 -17.47 -2.24
N GLY A 179 -1.49 -16.75 -1.13
CA GLY A 179 -0.69 -16.99 0.06
C GLY A 179 -1.55 -17.41 1.28
N PRO A 180 -0.94 -17.49 2.47
CA PRO A 180 -1.65 -17.83 3.69
C PRO A 180 -2.78 -16.83 4.00
N VAL A 181 -3.90 -17.35 4.50
CA VAL A 181 -5.03 -16.54 5.00
C VAL A 181 -5.09 -16.65 6.51
N VAL A 182 -5.10 -15.51 7.19
CA VAL A 182 -5.25 -15.39 8.64
C VAL A 182 -6.61 -14.78 8.92
N VAL A 183 -7.42 -15.48 9.70
CA VAL A 183 -8.73 -14.96 10.12
C VAL A 183 -8.59 -14.32 11.50
N LEU A 184 -8.93 -13.03 11.58
CA LEU A 184 -9.04 -12.35 12.88
C LEU A 184 -10.44 -12.57 13.46
N GLU A 185 -10.48 -13.12 14.66
CA GLU A 185 -11.71 -13.28 15.40
C GLU A 185 -12.12 -11.96 16.07
N PRO A 186 -13.41 -11.74 16.31
CA PRO A 186 -13.88 -10.61 17.10
C PRO A 186 -13.24 -10.62 18.50
N PHE A 187 -12.83 -9.45 18.97
CA PHE A 187 -12.40 -9.32 20.37
C PHE A 187 -13.63 -9.47 21.28
N ASP A 188 -13.68 -10.54 22.05
CA ASP A 188 -14.80 -10.86 22.95
C ASP A 188 -14.77 -10.11 24.30
N GLY A 189 -13.83 -9.20 24.48
CA GLY A 189 -13.73 -8.36 25.69
C GLY A 189 -13.31 -9.11 26.97
N ARG A 190 -12.97 -10.40 26.85
CA ARG A 190 -12.61 -11.24 28.02
C ARG A 190 -11.09 -11.45 28.06
N ARG A 191 -10.36 -10.47 28.59
CA ARG A 191 -9.06 -10.65 29.26
C ARG A 191 -8.78 -9.51 30.24
#